data_500566ca5be09efbb8325e01cbeba0d9
#
_entry.id   500566ca5be09efbb8325e01cbeba0d9
#
_cell.length_a   1.000
_cell.length_b   1.000
_cell.length_c   1.000
_cell.angle_alpha   90.00
_cell.angle_beta   90.00
_cell.angle_gamma   90.00
#
_symmetry.space_group_name_H-M   'P 1'
#
loop_
_entity.id
_entity.type
_entity.pdbx_description
1 polymer ?
#
loop_
_entity_poly.entity_id
_entity_poly.type
_entity_poly.pdbx_seq_one_letter_code
_entity_poly.pdbx_strand_id
1 'polypeptide(L)'
;MKKKQNIAIIGAGISGLSAGIFARINGFEATIYEMGQKAGGVCSSWERQGYYVNGSIHWLVGSAPGTDLYDLWHQLGVIEGNTFHNHNSFIEYKDLNGKEVHFYTDIQKLKKHFLELSPEDEEIITEFVNAIETFANNSFPLDKAFELLNVWDWTKALLSNLPFVMAMGKFNLISIKDFAQKFTSDTLRKAFEHFWAADMSMTFFLMQLAYACKGTAGYPLGGSGKFIEKLEKRFLDLGGKIEFGKKVTKIFIEKNQAVGIEINQNTKIRADYIVSAADGHTVLYELLGKEYVDEKTQTAYQTLKTFPSLIYFSAGIDRSFEEINPSIMGVNIPLTQSLKVGNYTHERITFQIYNFDPTLAPKGKTLITAMVDTDYEFWKSLYEQGQEIYRKERQRISEALIDALQAQFGNIKNKVDFTDTATPITYKNWTGNHNGSYEGWLPTPEAAKLKLPTHFKGLNNFYMCGHWVTPGGGMPPAAYSGRDSIQLICRNEKIHFNTSEL
;
A
#
# COMPACT_ATOMS: atom_id res chain seq x y z
N MET A 1 29.49 21.27 22.11
CA MET A 1 28.73 20.39 21.21
C MET A 1 27.61 21.18 20.57
N LYS A 2 27.45 21.17 19.24
CA LYS A 2 26.24 21.73 18.60
C LYS A 2 25.03 21.05 19.22
N LYS A 3 23.99 21.81 19.58
CA LYS A 3 22.72 21.27 20.03
C LYS A 3 22.19 20.33 18.94
N LYS A 4 21.86 19.08 19.27
CA LYS A 4 21.22 18.17 18.33
C LYS A 4 19.89 18.77 17.92
N GLN A 5 19.65 18.82 16.61
CA GLN A 5 18.38 19.30 16.08
C GLN A 5 17.29 18.25 16.31
N ASN A 6 16.09 18.73 16.60
CA ASN A 6 14.94 17.88 16.84
C ASN A 6 13.95 17.90 15.68
N ILE A 7 13.46 16.72 15.33
CA ILE A 7 12.45 16.53 14.29
C ILE A 7 11.15 16.05 14.95
N ALA A 8 10.07 16.79 14.74
CA ALA A 8 8.73 16.36 15.08
C ALA A 8 8.12 15.64 13.87
N ILE A 9 7.76 14.38 14.04
CA ILE A 9 7.18 13.55 12.99
C ILE A 9 5.69 13.33 13.29
N ILE A 10 4.82 13.58 12.32
CA ILE A 10 3.36 13.46 12.47
C ILE A 10 2.92 12.12 11.86
N GLY A 11 2.45 11.21 12.71
CA GLY A 11 1.95 9.88 12.34
C GLY A 11 2.98 8.76 12.44
N ALA A 12 2.61 7.64 13.07
CA ALA A 12 3.42 6.45 13.27
C ALA A 12 3.13 5.33 12.24
N GLY A 13 2.72 5.68 11.02
CA GLY A 13 2.66 4.76 9.88
C GLY A 13 4.05 4.41 9.37
N ILE A 14 4.15 3.57 8.33
CA ILE A 14 5.42 3.15 7.73
C ILE A 14 6.31 4.35 7.37
N SER A 15 5.73 5.41 6.80
CA SER A 15 6.48 6.61 6.40
C SER A 15 7.10 7.34 7.58
N GLY A 16 6.32 7.53 8.66
CA GLY A 16 6.80 8.19 9.86
C GLY A 16 7.84 7.37 10.60
N LEU A 17 7.65 6.05 10.69
CA LEU A 17 8.65 5.15 11.27
C LEU A 17 9.94 5.14 10.45
N SER A 18 9.86 5.10 9.11
CA SER A 18 11.01 5.19 8.23
C SER A 18 11.75 6.53 8.42
N ALA A 19 11.04 7.66 8.37
CA ALA A 19 11.62 8.97 8.64
C ALA A 19 12.30 9.02 10.02
N GLY A 20 11.65 8.49 11.05
CA GLY A 20 12.19 8.41 12.40
C GLY A 20 13.46 7.60 12.49
N ILE A 21 13.50 6.41 11.90
CA ILE A 21 14.68 5.53 11.88
C ILE A 21 15.86 6.25 11.21
N PHE A 22 15.67 6.79 10.00
CA PHE A 22 16.75 7.50 9.30
C PHE A 22 17.15 8.81 10.00
N ALA A 23 16.21 9.51 10.66
CA ALA A 23 16.55 10.67 11.48
C ALA A 23 17.50 10.28 12.63
N ARG A 24 17.22 9.20 13.33
CA ARG A 24 18.06 8.70 14.42
C ARG A 24 19.43 8.24 13.93
N ILE A 25 19.50 7.49 12.84
CA ILE A 25 20.76 7.06 12.19
C ILE A 25 21.62 8.27 11.85
N ASN A 26 21.03 9.38 11.43
CA ASN A 26 21.74 10.60 11.03
C ASN A 26 21.94 11.60 12.18
N GLY A 27 21.72 11.18 13.42
CA GLY A 27 22.09 11.94 14.62
C GLY A 27 21.07 12.99 15.07
N PHE A 28 19.90 13.08 14.44
CA PHE A 28 18.80 13.94 14.88
C PHE A 28 18.08 13.35 16.09
N GLU A 29 17.57 14.22 16.96
CA GLU A 29 16.52 13.82 17.91
C GLU A 29 15.20 13.70 17.15
N ALA A 30 14.48 12.57 17.31
CA ALA A 30 13.23 12.35 16.61
C ALA A 30 12.13 11.87 17.57
N THR A 31 10.97 12.54 17.50
CA THR A 31 9.77 12.15 18.22
C THR A 31 8.61 12.04 17.25
N ILE A 32 7.95 10.89 17.23
CA ILE A 32 6.74 10.65 16.46
C ILE A 32 5.52 10.92 17.34
N TYR A 33 4.57 11.70 16.82
CA TYR A 33 3.30 12.01 17.46
C TYR A 33 2.19 11.28 16.71
N GLU A 34 1.57 10.30 17.38
CA GLU A 34 0.57 9.42 16.81
C GLU A 34 -0.80 9.66 17.47
N MET A 35 -1.84 9.84 16.66
CA MET A 35 -3.19 10.05 17.19
C MET A 35 -3.80 8.79 17.81
N GLY A 36 -3.43 7.63 17.30
CA GLY A 36 -3.87 6.30 17.77
C GLY A 36 -3.11 5.82 19.00
N GLN A 37 -3.42 4.60 19.42
CA GLN A 37 -2.78 3.93 20.57
C GLN A 37 -1.72 2.90 20.13
N LYS A 38 -1.51 2.73 18.82
CA LYS A 38 -0.55 1.79 18.22
C LYS A 38 0.06 2.41 16.98
N ALA A 39 1.30 1.99 16.67
CA ALA A 39 1.92 2.29 15.41
C ALA A 39 1.32 1.47 14.26
N GLY A 40 1.59 1.88 13.02
CA GLY A 40 1.26 1.16 11.79
C GLY A 40 0.37 1.92 10.81
N GLY A 41 -0.50 2.81 11.29
CA GLY A 41 -1.46 3.49 10.43
C GLY A 41 -2.38 2.49 9.72
N VAL A 42 -2.42 2.50 8.40
CA VAL A 42 -3.18 1.51 7.60
C VAL A 42 -2.57 0.11 7.68
N CYS A 43 -1.23 0.02 7.77
CA CYS A 43 -0.53 -1.25 7.94
C CYS A 43 -0.64 -1.73 9.38
N SER A 44 -1.77 -2.32 9.74
CA SER A 44 -2.10 -2.72 11.10
C SER A 44 -2.67 -4.14 11.15
N SER A 45 -2.75 -4.69 12.35
CA SER A 45 -3.41 -5.97 12.64
C SER A 45 -4.23 -5.87 13.93
N TRP A 46 -5.21 -6.76 14.06
CA TRP A 46 -6.03 -6.87 15.25
C TRP A 46 -6.44 -8.31 15.53
N GLU A 47 -6.75 -8.62 16.77
CA GLU A 47 -7.15 -9.96 17.18
C GLU A 47 -8.67 -10.09 17.21
N ARG A 48 -9.19 -11.25 16.79
CA ARG A 48 -10.58 -11.68 16.93
C ARG A 48 -10.63 -13.18 17.25
N GLN A 49 -11.10 -13.54 18.41
CA GLN A 49 -11.31 -14.94 18.83
C GLN A 49 -10.07 -15.84 18.59
N GLY A 50 -8.87 -15.34 18.88
CA GLY A 50 -7.61 -16.05 18.68
C GLY A 50 -7.06 -16.06 17.24
N TYR A 51 -7.71 -15.34 16.30
CA TYR A 51 -7.17 -15.07 14.99
C TYR A 51 -6.51 -13.70 14.95
N TYR A 52 -5.40 -13.60 14.24
CA TYR A 52 -4.72 -12.33 13.95
C TYR A 52 -5.09 -11.86 12.55
N VAL A 53 -5.98 -10.89 12.46
CA VAL A 53 -6.39 -10.32 11.17
C VAL A 53 -5.24 -9.51 10.61
N ASN A 54 -4.75 -9.93 9.43
CA ASN A 54 -3.77 -9.17 8.65
C ASN A 54 -4.50 -8.07 7.88
N GLY A 55 -4.30 -6.80 8.25
CA GLY A 55 -5.09 -5.69 7.74
C GLY A 55 -4.57 -5.03 6.45
N SER A 56 -3.40 -5.44 5.92
CA SER A 56 -2.80 -4.69 4.82
C SER A 56 -1.85 -5.51 3.94
N ILE A 57 -0.86 -6.21 4.50
CA ILE A 57 0.21 -6.81 3.70
C ILE A 57 -0.29 -8.05 2.97
N HIS A 58 -0.20 -8.03 1.64
CA HIS A 58 -0.43 -9.20 0.79
C HIS A 58 0.89 -9.75 0.24
N TRP A 59 1.89 -8.91 0.02
CA TRP A 59 3.27 -9.23 -0.35
C TRP A 59 4.18 -8.04 -0.02
N LEU A 60 5.47 -8.28 0.10
CA LEU A 60 6.50 -7.27 0.29
C LEU A 60 7.42 -7.23 -0.93
N VAL A 61 7.28 -6.20 -1.76
CA VAL A 61 8.21 -5.93 -2.85
C VAL A 61 9.59 -5.61 -2.25
N GLY A 62 10.62 -6.31 -2.71
CA GLY A 62 11.96 -6.21 -2.12
C GLY A 62 12.19 -7.19 -0.95
N SER A 63 11.43 -8.29 -0.86
CA SER A 63 11.57 -9.30 0.20
C SER A 63 12.84 -10.17 0.09
N ALA A 64 13.55 -10.10 -1.03
CA ALA A 64 14.78 -10.86 -1.28
C ALA A 64 15.87 -9.96 -1.90
N PRO A 65 17.18 -10.33 -1.77
CA PRO A 65 18.30 -9.56 -2.27
C PRO A 65 18.25 -9.23 -3.76
N GLY A 66 18.94 -8.17 -4.15
CA GLY A 66 19.14 -7.76 -5.55
C GLY A 66 18.14 -6.69 -6.02
N THR A 67 17.54 -5.96 -5.09
CA THR A 67 16.71 -4.77 -5.37
C THR A 67 17.01 -3.67 -4.36
N ASP A 68 16.91 -2.39 -4.77
CA ASP A 68 17.07 -1.25 -3.85
C ASP A 68 16.02 -1.26 -2.74
N LEU A 69 14.87 -1.87 -2.98
CA LEU A 69 13.84 -2.03 -1.96
C LEU A 69 14.25 -3.04 -0.90
N TYR A 70 14.98 -4.10 -1.26
CA TYR A 70 15.54 -5.01 -0.27
C TYR A 70 16.51 -4.28 0.65
N ASP A 71 17.40 -3.46 0.09
CA ASP A 71 18.38 -2.69 0.87
C ASP A 71 17.64 -1.71 1.80
N LEU A 72 16.58 -1.06 1.33
CA LEU A 72 15.74 -0.20 2.17
C LEU A 72 15.12 -0.97 3.34
N TRP A 73 14.51 -2.14 3.08
CA TRP A 73 13.89 -2.95 4.13
C TRP A 73 14.91 -3.51 5.12
N HIS A 74 16.11 -3.86 4.63
CA HIS A 74 17.23 -4.26 5.47
C HIS A 74 17.67 -3.12 6.39
N GLN A 75 17.86 -1.90 5.87
CA GLN A 75 18.19 -0.70 6.64
C GLN A 75 17.12 -0.39 7.71
N LEU A 76 15.87 -0.62 7.39
CA LEU A 76 14.73 -0.47 8.31
C LEU A 76 14.61 -1.62 9.33
N GLY A 77 15.39 -2.70 9.20
CA GLY A 77 15.44 -3.81 10.14
C GLY A 77 14.27 -4.79 10.03
N VAL A 78 13.57 -4.84 8.88
CA VAL A 78 12.41 -5.73 8.71
C VAL A 78 12.71 -7.01 7.94
N ILE A 79 13.92 -7.17 7.44
CA ILE A 79 14.33 -8.40 6.72
C ILE A 79 14.75 -9.48 7.70
N GLU A 80 15.65 -9.15 8.64
CA GLU A 80 16.22 -10.11 9.56
C GLU A 80 15.18 -10.75 10.47
N GLY A 81 15.24 -12.09 10.56
CA GLY A 81 14.33 -12.89 11.38
C GLY A 81 12.87 -12.86 10.91
N ASN A 82 12.61 -12.43 9.66
CA ASN A 82 11.35 -12.70 8.97
C ASN A 82 11.51 -13.87 8.02
N THR A 83 10.47 -14.69 7.92
CA THR A 83 10.34 -15.72 6.89
C THR A 83 9.35 -15.20 5.86
N PHE A 84 9.69 -15.33 4.59
CA PHE A 84 8.85 -14.90 3.48
C PHE A 84 8.30 -16.10 2.73
N HIS A 85 7.00 -16.09 2.47
CA HIS A 85 6.33 -17.07 1.64
C HIS A 85 6.16 -16.51 0.23
N ASN A 86 6.75 -17.18 -0.78
CA ASN A 86 6.59 -16.81 -2.18
C ASN A 86 5.47 -17.63 -2.81
N HIS A 87 4.50 -16.97 -3.40
CA HIS A 87 3.43 -17.62 -4.12
C HIS A 87 3.86 -18.04 -5.54
N ASN A 88 3.35 -19.15 -6.03
CA ASN A 88 3.57 -19.63 -7.41
C ASN A 88 2.56 -19.04 -8.39
N SER A 89 1.46 -18.49 -7.88
CA SER A 89 0.44 -17.76 -8.65
C SER A 89 0.00 -16.53 -7.86
N PHE A 90 -0.04 -15.40 -8.54
CA PHE A 90 -0.47 -14.14 -7.94
C PHE A 90 -1.99 -14.14 -7.70
N ILE A 91 -2.76 -14.42 -8.75
CA ILE A 91 -4.21 -14.57 -8.66
C ILE A 91 -4.66 -15.77 -9.51
N GLU A 92 -5.64 -16.47 -9.01
CA GLU A 92 -6.46 -17.43 -9.75
C GLU A 92 -7.81 -16.78 -10.05
N TYR A 93 -8.13 -16.59 -11.33
CA TYR A 93 -9.41 -16.12 -11.80
C TYR A 93 -10.23 -17.29 -12.34
N LYS A 94 -11.47 -17.45 -11.85
CA LYS A 94 -12.40 -18.49 -12.34
C LYS A 94 -13.53 -17.81 -13.11
N ASP A 95 -13.72 -18.16 -14.37
CA ASP A 95 -14.87 -17.67 -15.14
C ASP A 95 -16.18 -18.39 -14.75
N LEU A 96 -17.30 -17.93 -15.30
CA LEU A 96 -18.62 -18.52 -15.04
C LEU A 96 -18.77 -19.95 -15.58
N ASN A 97 -17.91 -20.37 -16.52
CA ASN A 97 -17.91 -21.71 -17.11
C ASN A 97 -16.92 -22.64 -16.40
N GLY A 98 -16.28 -22.18 -15.33
CA GLY A 98 -15.28 -22.94 -14.58
C GLY A 98 -13.89 -22.95 -15.21
N LYS A 99 -13.64 -22.15 -16.27
CA LYS A 99 -12.30 -21.98 -16.85
C LYS A 99 -11.45 -21.15 -15.91
N GLU A 100 -10.24 -21.61 -15.64
CA GLU A 100 -9.32 -20.98 -14.69
C GLU A 100 -8.19 -20.25 -15.44
N VAL A 101 -7.87 -19.02 -14.99
CA VAL A 101 -6.73 -18.24 -15.45
C VAL A 101 -5.81 -18.01 -14.26
N HIS A 102 -4.57 -18.46 -14.37
CA HIS A 102 -3.54 -18.31 -13.35
C HIS A 102 -2.48 -17.29 -13.80
N PHE A 103 -2.27 -16.27 -13.01
CA PHE A 103 -1.12 -15.37 -13.18
C PHE A 103 0.10 -15.97 -12.46
N TYR A 104 0.71 -16.97 -13.11
CA TYR A 104 1.88 -17.66 -12.55
C TYR A 104 3.07 -16.73 -12.38
N THR A 105 3.85 -16.95 -11.32
CA THR A 105 5.13 -16.25 -11.06
C THR A 105 6.32 -16.90 -11.80
N ASP A 106 6.10 -18.02 -12.46
CA ASP A 106 7.02 -18.57 -13.46
C ASP A 106 6.62 -18.05 -14.84
N ILE A 107 7.49 -17.27 -15.49
CA ILE A 107 7.22 -16.56 -16.74
C ILE A 107 6.94 -17.55 -17.89
N GLN A 108 7.68 -18.65 -17.96
CA GLN A 108 7.50 -19.64 -19.02
C GLN A 108 6.19 -20.41 -18.83
N LYS A 109 5.87 -20.74 -17.59
CA LYS A 109 4.58 -21.36 -17.25
C LYS A 109 3.42 -20.42 -17.53
N LEU A 110 3.56 -19.12 -17.21
CA LEU A 110 2.58 -18.08 -17.51
C LEU A 110 2.31 -17.98 -19.01
N LYS A 111 3.38 -17.86 -19.82
CA LYS A 111 3.28 -17.81 -21.29
C LYS A 111 2.56 -19.02 -21.85
N LYS A 112 3.00 -20.23 -21.45
CA LYS A 112 2.41 -21.49 -21.90
C LYS A 112 0.93 -21.56 -21.55
N HIS A 113 0.56 -21.24 -20.32
CA HIS A 113 -0.81 -21.25 -19.85
C HIS A 113 -1.72 -20.30 -20.64
N PHE A 114 -1.25 -19.07 -20.91
CA PHE A 114 -2.03 -18.11 -21.68
C PHE A 114 -2.19 -18.52 -23.15
N LEU A 115 -1.16 -19.11 -23.77
CA LEU A 115 -1.23 -19.66 -25.12
C LEU A 115 -2.18 -20.89 -25.22
N GLU A 116 -2.24 -21.71 -24.18
CA GLU A 116 -3.22 -22.80 -24.10
C GLU A 116 -4.66 -22.29 -23.97
N LEU A 117 -4.85 -21.14 -23.31
CA LEU A 117 -6.16 -20.50 -23.17
C LEU A 117 -6.61 -19.77 -24.44
N SER A 118 -5.68 -19.16 -25.17
CA SER A 118 -5.94 -18.34 -26.34
C SER A 118 -4.72 -18.32 -27.28
N PRO A 119 -4.60 -19.33 -28.17
CA PRO A 119 -3.52 -19.37 -29.17
C PRO A 119 -3.55 -18.19 -30.16
N GLU A 120 -4.74 -17.67 -30.42
CA GLU A 120 -4.97 -16.52 -31.32
C GLU A 120 -4.40 -15.21 -30.78
N ASP A 121 -4.13 -15.14 -29.48
CA ASP A 121 -3.56 -13.95 -28.79
C ASP A 121 -2.03 -14.03 -28.63
N GLU A 122 -1.31 -14.86 -29.38
CA GLU A 122 0.13 -15.11 -29.23
C GLU A 122 0.97 -13.83 -29.25
N GLU A 123 0.64 -12.88 -30.10
CA GLU A 123 1.39 -11.62 -30.22
C GLU A 123 1.30 -10.79 -28.94
N ILE A 124 0.07 -10.59 -28.42
CA ILE A 124 -0.16 -9.80 -27.22
C ILE A 124 0.34 -10.52 -25.96
N ILE A 125 0.25 -11.85 -25.90
CA ILE A 125 0.81 -12.67 -24.82
C ILE A 125 2.33 -12.52 -24.80
N THR A 126 2.97 -12.57 -25.95
CA THR A 126 4.42 -12.41 -26.08
C THR A 126 4.85 -10.99 -25.72
N GLU A 127 4.11 -9.95 -26.15
CA GLU A 127 4.34 -8.56 -25.72
C GLU A 127 4.30 -8.44 -24.18
N PHE A 128 3.29 -9.02 -23.56
CA PHE A 128 3.08 -8.99 -22.12
C PHE A 128 4.23 -9.67 -21.35
N VAL A 129 4.60 -10.87 -21.75
CA VAL A 129 5.65 -11.66 -21.11
C VAL A 129 7.03 -10.96 -21.25
N ASN A 130 7.35 -10.47 -22.45
CA ASN A 130 8.60 -9.73 -22.67
C ASN A 130 8.66 -8.44 -21.84
N ALA A 131 7.52 -7.80 -21.63
CA ALA A 131 7.44 -6.66 -20.73
C ALA A 131 7.73 -7.05 -19.28
N ILE A 132 7.16 -8.15 -18.76
CA ILE A 132 7.47 -8.66 -17.42
C ILE A 132 8.97 -8.93 -17.28
N GLU A 133 9.60 -9.62 -18.26
CA GLU A 133 11.06 -9.88 -18.25
C GLU A 133 11.87 -8.59 -18.23
N THR A 134 11.46 -7.58 -19.01
CA THR A 134 12.13 -6.27 -19.02
C THR A 134 12.06 -5.60 -17.65
N PHE A 135 10.91 -5.61 -17.00
CA PHE A 135 10.74 -5.04 -15.67
C PHE A 135 11.44 -5.87 -14.57
N ALA A 136 11.53 -7.20 -14.73
CA ALA A 136 12.24 -8.06 -13.79
C ALA A 136 13.76 -7.86 -13.80
N ASN A 137 14.33 -7.56 -14.96
CA ASN A 137 15.77 -7.43 -15.14
C ASN A 137 16.31 -6.01 -14.93
N ASN A 138 15.42 -5.02 -14.78
CA ASN A 138 15.78 -3.62 -14.65
C ASN A 138 14.97 -2.94 -13.54
N SER A 139 15.55 -1.93 -12.90
CA SER A 139 14.87 -1.13 -11.89
C SER A 139 15.31 0.33 -11.96
N PHE A 140 14.47 1.23 -11.49
CA PHE A 140 14.90 2.60 -11.19
C PHE A 140 15.72 2.59 -9.90
N PRO A 141 16.83 3.36 -9.84
CA PRO A 141 17.55 3.55 -8.60
C PRO A 141 16.65 4.32 -7.61
N LEU A 142 16.47 3.76 -6.43
CA LEU A 142 15.65 4.34 -5.35
C LEU A 142 16.48 4.77 -4.14
N ASP A 143 17.80 4.84 -4.27
CA ASP A 143 18.73 5.18 -3.20
C ASP A 143 18.74 6.66 -2.81
N LYS A 144 18.28 7.53 -3.74
CA LYS A 144 18.24 8.98 -3.58
C LYS A 144 16.85 9.56 -3.79
N ALA A 145 16.52 10.58 -2.99
CA ALA A 145 15.36 11.42 -3.25
C ALA A 145 15.44 12.05 -4.64
N PHE A 146 14.32 12.15 -5.33
CA PHE A 146 14.24 12.71 -6.69
C PHE A 146 14.83 14.14 -6.78
N GLU A 147 14.65 14.92 -5.71
CA GLU A 147 15.17 16.29 -5.59
C GLU A 147 16.70 16.36 -5.46
N LEU A 148 17.34 15.24 -5.21
CA LEU A 148 18.79 15.12 -5.09
C LEU A 148 19.46 14.55 -6.33
N LEU A 149 18.68 14.08 -7.31
CA LEU A 149 19.22 13.56 -8.57
C LEU A 149 19.80 14.69 -9.41
N ASN A 150 21.04 14.50 -9.83
CA ASN A 150 21.72 15.41 -10.74
C ASN A 150 21.68 14.88 -12.18
N VAL A 151 22.21 15.67 -13.15
CA VAL A 151 22.23 15.30 -14.58
C VAL A 151 22.97 13.98 -14.82
N TRP A 152 24.02 13.69 -14.07
CA TRP A 152 24.78 12.44 -14.21
C TRP A 152 24.00 11.23 -13.72
N ASP A 153 23.24 11.36 -12.61
CA ASP A 153 22.36 10.31 -12.12
C ASP A 153 21.32 9.95 -13.17
N TRP A 154 20.68 10.96 -13.80
CA TRP A 154 19.73 10.76 -14.89
C TRP A 154 20.35 10.13 -16.14
N THR A 155 21.52 10.61 -16.55
CA THR A 155 22.22 10.08 -17.73
C THR A 155 22.60 8.62 -17.50
N LYS A 156 23.14 8.29 -16.34
CA LYS A 156 23.46 6.92 -15.94
C LYS A 156 22.24 6.02 -15.95
N ALA A 157 21.13 6.45 -15.31
CA ALA A 157 19.88 5.70 -15.25
C ALA A 157 19.32 5.43 -16.66
N LEU A 158 19.37 6.43 -17.54
CA LEU A 158 18.91 6.31 -18.93
C LEU A 158 19.77 5.33 -19.73
N LEU A 159 21.10 5.47 -19.69
CA LEU A 159 22.00 4.64 -20.49
C LEU A 159 22.06 3.19 -20.00
N SER A 160 22.01 2.95 -18.70
CA SER A 160 22.05 1.61 -18.13
C SER A 160 20.75 0.83 -18.23
N ASN A 161 19.61 1.52 -18.41
CA ASN A 161 18.28 0.91 -18.36
C ASN A 161 17.37 1.32 -19.54
N LEU A 162 17.95 1.59 -20.71
CA LEU A 162 17.19 2.07 -21.88
C LEU A 162 15.96 1.20 -22.23
N PRO A 163 16.04 -0.17 -22.26
CA PRO A 163 14.86 -0.99 -22.53
C PRO A 163 13.75 -0.78 -21.49
N PHE A 164 14.12 -0.62 -20.22
CA PHE A 164 13.17 -0.37 -19.13
C PHE A 164 12.52 1.02 -19.26
N VAL A 165 13.31 2.06 -19.57
CA VAL A 165 12.79 3.42 -19.79
C VAL A 165 11.81 3.45 -20.96
N MET A 166 12.11 2.74 -22.04
CA MET A 166 11.19 2.62 -23.20
C MET A 166 9.92 1.88 -22.82
N ALA A 167 10.02 0.76 -22.08
CA ALA A 167 8.88 0.00 -21.61
C ALA A 167 8.03 0.84 -20.64
N MET A 168 8.65 1.56 -19.70
CA MET A 168 7.98 2.53 -18.84
C MET A 168 7.22 3.57 -19.65
N GLY A 169 7.87 4.18 -20.65
CA GLY A 169 7.23 5.17 -21.54
C GLY A 169 6.00 4.62 -22.25
N LYS A 170 6.04 3.36 -22.70
CA LYS A 170 4.94 2.69 -23.39
C LYS A 170 3.79 2.33 -22.45
N PHE A 171 4.10 1.58 -21.39
CA PHE A 171 3.08 0.99 -20.53
C PHE A 171 2.54 1.94 -19.45
N ASN A 172 3.24 3.03 -19.17
CA ASN A 172 2.76 4.04 -18.23
C ASN A 172 1.58 4.87 -18.77
N LEU A 173 1.42 4.90 -20.09
CA LEU A 173 0.36 5.65 -20.78
C LEU A 173 -0.88 4.81 -21.08
N ILE A 174 -0.88 3.53 -20.75
CA ILE A 174 -1.96 2.57 -21.03
C ILE A 174 -2.49 2.05 -19.71
N SER A 175 -3.81 2.04 -19.52
CA SER A 175 -4.43 1.40 -18.35
C SER A 175 -4.45 -0.13 -18.51
N ILE A 176 -4.63 -0.86 -17.41
CA ILE A 176 -4.85 -2.32 -17.43
C ILE A 176 -6.07 -2.64 -18.32
N LYS A 177 -7.14 -1.86 -18.18
CA LYS A 177 -8.37 -1.99 -18.97
C LYS A 177 -8.10 -1.84 -20.48
N ASP A 178 -7.36 -0.79 -20.88
CA ASP A 178 -7.05 -0.57 -22.29
C ASP A 178 -6.14 -1.66 -22.86
N PHE A 179 -5.20 -2.17 -22.05
CA PHE A 179 -4.38 -3.31 -22.45
C PHE A 179 -5.21 -4.59 -22.60
N ALA A 180 -6.14 -4.83 -21.67
CA ALA A 180 -7.03 -5.99 -21.69
C ALA A 180 -7.88 -6.05 -22.96
N GLN A 181 -8.31 -4.90 -23.51
CA GLN A 181 -9.09 -4.83 -24.75
C GLN A 181 -8.34 -5.33 -25.99
N LYS A 182 -7.02 -5.49 -25.93
CA LYS A 182 -6.23 -6.08 -27.03
C LYS A 182 -6.39 -7.60 -27.15
N PHE A 183 -6.85 -8.28 -26.10
CA PHE A 183 -7.10 -9.72 -26.18
C PHE A 183 -8.38 -10.04 -26.95
N THR A 184 -8.30 -11.04 -27.81
CA THR A 184 -9.45 -11.66 -28.48
C THR A 184 -10.25 -12.49 -27.48
N SER A 185 -9.56 -13.22 -26.62
CA SER A 185 -10.14 -14.04 -25.56
C SER A 185 -10.89 -13.22 -24.50
N ASP A 186 -12.22 -13.42 -24.39
CA ASP A 186 -13.04 -12.79 -23.37
C ASP A 186 -12.61 -13.19 -21.93
N THR A 187 -12.20 -14.47 -21.78
CA THR A 187 -11.72 -14.98 -20.48
C THR A 187 -10.43 -14.26 -20.02
N LEU A 188 -9.42 -14.10 -20.93
CA LEU A 188 -8.21 -13.37 -20.60
C LEU A 188 -8.49 -11.89 -20.36
N ARG A 189 -9.32 -11.25 -21.19
CA ARG A 189 -9.73 -9.86 -21.04
C ARG A 189 -10.31 -9.61 -19.65
N LYS A 190 -11.29 -10.39 -19.25
CA LYS A 190 -11.91 -10.28 -17.91
C LYS A 190 -10.94 -10.60 -16.79
N ALA A 191 -10.04 -11.56 -16.94
CA ALA A 191 -9.03 -11.87 -15.93
C ALA A 191 -8.11 -10.68 -15.67
N PHE A 192 -7.70 -9.93 -16.71
CA PHE A 192 -6.94 -8.69 -16.54
C PHE A 192 -7.77 -7.58 -15.88
N GLU A 193 -9.01 -7.37 -16.33
CA GLU A 193 -9.89 -6.33 -15.77
C GLU A 193 -10.23 -6.55 -14.28
N HIS A 194 -10.23 -7.80 -13.82
CA HIS A 194 -10.51 -8.15 -12.43
C HIS A 194 -9.26 -8.48 -11.59
N PHE A 195 -8.07 -8.29 -12.15
CA PHE A 195 -6.83 -8.53 -11.41
C PHE A 195 -6.66 -7.52 -10.29
N TRP A 196 -6.94 -6.25 -10.60
CA TRP A 196 -6.82 -5.11 -9.68
C TRP A 196 -7.79 -3.99 -10.08
N ALA A 197 -7.45 -2.73 -9.74
CA ALA A 197 -8.16 -1.57 -10.27
C ALA A 197 -7.85 -1.40 -11.77
N ALA A 198 -8.81 -1.63 -12.63
CA ALA A 198 -8.64 -1.66 -14.09
C ALA A 198 -8.14 -0.33 -14.70
N ASP A 199 -8.38 0.80 -14.01
CA ASP A 199 -7.91 2.14 -14.40
C ASP A 199 -6.42 2.38 -14.10
N MET A 200 -5.74 1.48 -13.36
CA MET A 200 -4.30 1.62 -13.08
C MET A 200 -3.47 1.51 -14.35
N SER A 201 -2.32 2.21 -14.35
CA SER A 201 -1.32 2.07 -15.39
C SER A 201 -0.81 0.62 -15.49
N MET A 202 -0.67 0.14 -16.71
CA MET A 202 -0.11 -1.20 -17.01
C MET A 202 1.31 -1.37 -16.46
N THR A 203 2.10 -0.29 -16.36
CA THR A 203 3.42 -0.29 -15.70
C THR A 203 3.33 -0.83 -14.28
N PHE A 204 2.34 -0.40 -13.52
CA PHE A 204 2.20 -0.82 -12.12
C PHE A 204 1.91 -2.32 -12.01
N PHE A 205 1.07 -2.82 -12.89
CA PHE A 205 0.75 -4.25 -12.99
C PHE A 205 1.98 -5.09 -13.37
N LEU A 206 2.72 -4.65 -14.40
CA LEU A 206 3.94 -5.32 -14.86
C LEU A 206 5.01 -5.35 -13.78
N MET A 207 5.20 -4.26 -13.04
CA MET A 207 6.15 -4.20 -11.93
C MET A 207 5.81 -5.23 -10.84
N GLN A 208 4.53 -5.34 -10.45
CA GLN A 208 4.11 -6.31 -9.44
C GLN A 208 4.43 -7.75 -9.86
N LEU A 209 4.06 -8.13 -11.09
CA LEU A 209 4.37 -9.45 -11.63
C LEU A 209 5.87 -9.68 -11.78
N ALA A 210 6.62 -8.68 -12.23
CA ALA A 210 8.07 -8.78 -12.37
C ALA A 210 8.76 -9.09 -11.04
N TYR A 211 8.40 -8.38 -9.97
CA TYR A 211 8.93 -8.67 -8.63
C TYR A 211 8.52 -10.07 -8.14
N ALA A 212 7.29 -10.49 -8.40
CA ALA A 212 6.82 -11.82 -8.04
C ALA A 212 7.56 -12.91 -8.83
N CYS A 213 7.74 -12.74 -10.14
CA CYS A 213 8.49 -13.65 -11.01
C CYS A 213 9.96 -13.76 -10.62
N LYS A 214 10.54 -12.72 -10.05
CA LYS A 214 11.92 -12.70 -9.55
C LYS A 214 12.05 -13.32 -8.16
N GLY A 215 10.94 -13.69 -7.51
CA GLY A 215 10.94 -14.19 -6.13
C GLY A 215 11.24 -13.12 -5.08
N THR A 216 11.05 -11.84 -5.43
CA THR A 216 11.33 -10.67 -4.57
C THR A 216 10.07 -9.97 -4.08
N ALA A 217 8.93 -10.67 -4.09
CA ALA A 217 7.63 -10.17 -3.61
C ALA A 217 6.97 -11.20 -2.67
N GLY A 218 7.71 -11.69 -1.69
CA GLY A 218 7.22 -12.66 -0.72
C GLY A 218 6.33 -12.04 0.35
N TYR A 219 5.37 -12.82 0.85
CA TYR A 219 4.54 -12.46 2.01
C TYR A 219 5.33 -12.70 3.31
N PRO A 220 5.48 -11.70 4.20
CA PRO A 220 6.11 -11.90 5.50
C PRO A 220 5.17 -12.67 6.43
N LEU A 221 5.58 -13.85 6.91
CA LEU A 221 4.77 -14.65 7.83
C LEU A 221 4.49 -13.88 9.14
N GLY A 222 3.23 -13.83 9.51
CA GLY A 222 2.74 -12.99 10.62
C GLY A 222 2.17 -11.64 10.18
N GLY A 223 2.25 -11.33 8.87
CA GLY A 223 1.58 -10.20 8.24
C GLY A 223 1.96 -8.82 8.80
N SER A 224 1.01 -7.90 8.72
CA SER A 224 1.18 -6.48 9.06
C SER A 224 1.62 -6.24 10.49
N GLY A 225 1.12 -7.01 11.45
CA GLY A 225 1.42 -6.80 12.87
C GLY A 225 2.91 -6.97 13.17
N LYS A 226 3.46 -8.14 12.85
CA LYS A 226 4.89 -8.42 13.07
C LYS A 226 5.81 -7.51 12.27
N PHE A 227 5.36 -7.09 11.08
CA PHE A 227 6.11 -6.15 10.25
C PHE A 227 6.26 -4.79 10.94
N ILE A 228 5.16 -4.23 11.44
CA ILE A 228 5.15 -2.94 12.14
C ILE A 228 5.88 -3.01 13.49
N GLU A 229 5.71 -4.09 14.25
CA GLU A 229 6.43 -4.29 15.52
C GLU A 229 7.97 -4.20 15.33
N LYS A 230 8.50 -4.71 14.22
CA LYS A 230 9.94 -4.60 13.91
C LYS A 230 10.36 -3.16 13.61
N LEU A 231 9.58 -2.44 12.80
CA LEU A 231 9.86 -1.03 12.51
C LEU A 231 9.80 -0.18 13.78
N GLU A 232 8.78 -0.36 14.60
CA GLU A 232 8.62 0.34 15.87
C GLU A 232 9.79 0.04 16.80
N LYS A 233 10.11 -1.24 16.98
CA LYS A 233 11.25 -1.66 17.80
C LYS A 233 12.56 -1.06 17.31
N ARG A 234 12.83 -1.10 16.01
CA ARG A 234 14.05 -0.51 15.42
C ARG A 234 14.16 0.97 15.72
N PHE A 235 13.07 1.72 15.58
CA PHE A 235 13.03 3.15 15.89
C PHE A 235 13.32 3.42 17.37
N LEU A 236 12.71 2.65 18.26
CA LEU A 236 12.91 2.79 19.73
C LEU A 236 14.32 2.38 20.15
N ASP A 237 14.87 1.30 19.59
CA ASP A 237 16.25 0.85 19.87
C ASP A 237 17.30 1.90 19.47
N LEU A 238 17.04 2.69 18.42
CA LEU A 238 17.84 3.84 18.01
C LEU A 238 17.67 5.07 18.93
N GLY A 239 16.86 4.96 19.98
CA GLY A 239 16.57 6.04 20.93
C GLY A 239 15.53 7.04 20.42
N GLY A 240 14.72 6.68 19.43
CA GLY A 240 13.54 7.44 19.03
C GLY A 240 12.43 7.39 20.09
N LYS A 241 11.44 8.29 19.98
CA LYS A 241 10.30 8.37 20.90
C LYS A 241 9.00 8.36 20.11
N ILE A 242 8.00 7.61 20.59
CA ILE A 242 6.62 7.66 20.07
C ILE A 242 5.70 8.12 21.18
N GLU A 243 4.94 9.17 20.92
CA GLU A 243 3.90 9.72 21.77
C GLU A 243 2.54 9.33 21.22
N PHE A 244 1.91 8.32 21.80
CA PHE A 244 0.56 7.86 21.41
C PHE A 244 -0.55 8.71 22.02
N GLY A 245 -1.74 8.73 21.37
CA GLY A 245 -2.88 9.55 21.76
C GLY A 245 -2.63 11.05 21.60
N LYS A 246 -1.70 11.43 20.71
CA LYS A 246 -1.26 12.80 20.46
C LYS A 246 -1.65 13.25 19.05
N LYS A 247 -2.91 13.62 18.88
CA LYS A 247 -3.39 14.16 17.60
C LYS A 247 -2.81 15.55 17.38
N VAL A 248 -2.03 15.71 16.30
CA VAL A 248 -1.56 17.04 15.85
C VAL A 248 -2.75 17.78 15.25
N THR A 249 -2.94 19.01 15.68
CA THR A 249 -4.10 19.86 15.31
C THR A 249 -3.69 21.15 14.60
N LYS A 250 -2.40 21.50 14.63
CA LYS A 250 -1.86 22.67 13.93
C LYS A 250 -0.35 22.56 13.77
N ILE A 251 0.18 23.17 12.70
CA ILE A 251 1.59 23.41 12.46
C ILE A 251 1.84 24.90 12.65
N PHE A 252 2.81 25.27 13.50
CA PHE A 252 3.18 26.66 13.70
C PHE A 252 4.21 27.10 12.69
N ILE A 253 3.94 28.23 12.04
CA ILE A 253 4.82 28.84 11.04
C ILE A 253 5.17 30.24 11.50
N GLU A 254 6.48 30.54 11.56
CA GLU A 254 7.02 31.86 11.89
C GLU A 254 8.02 32.26 10.81
N LYS A 255 7.82 33.39 10.16
CA LYS A 255 8.72 33.92 9.10
C LYS A 255 9.01 32.87 8.02
N ASN A 256 7.96 32.22 7.52
CA ASN A 256 8.03 31.14 6.51
C ASN A 256 8.83 29.90 6.95
N GLN A 257 8.97 29.65 8.23
CA GLN A 257 9.58 28.45 8.78
C GLN A 257 8.58 27.72 9.66
N ALA A 258 8.46 26.40 9.47
CA ALA A 258 7.75 25.55 10.41
C ALA A 258 8.61 25.42 11.68
N VAL A 259 8.06 25.77 12.84
CA VAL A 259 8.79 25.90 14.11
C VAL A 259 8.22 25.04 15.22
N GLY A 260 7.15 24.28 14.95
CA GLY A 260 6.53 23.41 15.95
C GLY A 260 5.14 22.95 15.55
N ILE A 261 4.54 22.17 16.42
CA ILE A 261 3.20 21.59 16.26
C ILE A 261 2.34 21.86 17.50
N GLU A 262 1.04 21.79 17.34
CA GLU A 262 0.07 21.75 18.44
C GLU A 262 -0.53 20.35 18.55
N ILE A 263 -0.61 19.84 19.77
CA ILE A 263 -1.17 18.52 20.07
C ILE A 263 -2.46 18.69 20.86
N ASN A 264 -3.50 17.98 20.46
CA ASN A 264 -4.78 17.91 21.19
C ASN A 264 -5.37 19.29 21.50
N GLN A 265 -5.15 20.28 20.60
CA GLN A 265 -5.63 21.66 20.66
C GLN A 265 -5.13 22.51 21.86
N ASN A 266 -4.14 22.05 22.61
CA ASN A 266 -3.69 22.79 23.80
C ASN A 266 -2.19 22.72 24.12
N THR A 267 -1.45 21.77 23.57
CA THR A 267 -0.05 21.57 23.90
C THR A 267 0.84 21.94 22.72
N LYS A 268 1.71 22.94 22.92
CA LYS A 268 2.64 23.42 21.89
C LYS A 268 3.99 22.75 22.05
N ILE A 269 4.49 22.16 20.98
CA ILE A 269 5.80 21.51 20.91
C ILE A 269 6.65 22.26 19.88
N ARG A 270 7.81 22.75 20.28
CA ARG A 270 8.80 23.33 19.36
C ARG A 270 9.66 22.26 18.72
N ALA A 271 9.93 22.42 17.44
CA ALA A 271 10.81 21.55 16.68
C ALA A 271 11.62 22.35 15.66
N ASP A 272 12.82 21.87 15.35
CA ASP A 272 13.69 22.46 14.33
C ASP A 272 13.23 22.08 12.93
N TYR A 273 12.65 20.88 12.78
CA TYR A 273 12.05 20.36 11.55
C TYR A 273 10.73 19.65 11.85
N ILE A 274 9.82 19.67 10.88
CA ILE A 274 8.58 18.93 10.91
C ILE A 274 8.50 18.03 9.68
N VAL A 275 8.28 16.73 9.90
CA VAL A 275 8.03 15.75 8.85
C VAL A 275 6.60 15.23 9.02
N SER A 276 5.75 15.44 8.04
CA SER A 276 4.38 14.94 8.09
C SER A 276 4.24 13.66 7.27
N ALA A 277 3.89 12.57 7.96
CA ALA A 277 3.50 11.27 7.41
C ALA A 277 1.99 11.04 7.54
N ALA A 278 1.23 12.11 7.81
CA ALA A 278 -0.21 12.09 7.94
C ALA A 278 -0.92 12.28 6.59
N ASP A 279 -2.24 12.21 6.60
CA ASP A 279 -3.10 12.44 5.45
C ASP A 279 -2.83 13.79 4.77
N GLY A 280 -2.58 13.74 3.45
CA GLY A 280 -2.17 14.93 2.71
C GLY A 280 -3.23 16.01 2.64
N HIS A 281 -4.50 15.65 2.53
CA HIS A 281 -5.60 16.63 2.52
C HIS A 281 -5.68 17.35 3.86
N THR A 282 -5.69 16.61 4.96
CA THR A 282 -5.70 17.17 6.32
C THR A 282 -4.48 18.08 6.55
N VAL A 283 -3.30 17.63 6.11
CA VAL A 283 -2.07 18.45 6.29
C VAL A 283 -2.17 19.77 5.55
N LEU A 284 -2.54 19.74 4.28
CA LEU A 284 -2.54 20.93 3.43
C LEU A 284 -3.67 21.91 3.77
N TYR A 285 -4.85 21.41 4.06
CA TYR A 285 -6.04 22.25 4.20
C TYR A 285 -6.42 22.56 5.65
N GLU A 286 -5.99 21.73 6.61
CA GLU A 286 -6.35 21.88 8.02
C GLU A 286 -5.17 22.27 8.93
N LEU A 287 -3.96 21.68 8.69
CA LEU A 287 -2.82 21.91 9.59
C LEU A 287 -1.89 23.04 9.17
N LEU A 288 -1.61 23.20 7.86
CA LEU A 288 -0.73 24.24 7.31
C LEU A 288 -1.48 25.53 6.96
N GLY A 289 -2.66 25.39 6.36
CA GLY A 289 -3.36 26.49 5.72
C GLY A 289 -3.13 26.55 4.20
N LYS A 290 -4.12 27.06 3.49
CA LYS A 290 -4.18 27.04 2.02
C LYS A 290 -3.11 27.88 1.32
N GLU A 291 -2.52 28.83 2.01
CA GLU A 291 -1.54 29.79 1.47
C GLU A 291 -0.23 29.13 0.98
N TYR A 292 0.07 27.91 1.44
CA TYR A 292 1.24 27.14 1.01
C TYR A 292 0.95 26.13 -0.09
N VAL A 293 -0.33 25.98 -0.49
CA VAL A 293 -0.75 25.05 -1.54
C VAL A 293 -0.74 25.76 -2.90
N ASP A 294 0.21 25.42 -3.74
CA ASP A 294 0.28 25.99 -5.09
C ASP A 294 -0.86 25.46 -5.98
N GLU A 295 -1.14 26.17 -7.08
CA GLU A 295 -2.22 25.85 -8.02
C GLU A 295 -2.10 24.43 -8.58
N LYS A 296 -0.88 23.97 -8.86
CA LYS A 296 -0.62 22.62 -9.38
C LYS A 296 -1.01 21.55 -8.36
N THR A 297 -0.63 21.73 -7.11
CA THR A 297 -0.98 20.83 -6.01
C THR A 297 -2.50 20.85 -5.79
N GLN A 298 -3.11 22.04 -5.79
CA GLN A 298 -4.57 22.16 -5.64
C GLN A 298 -5.30 21.43 -6.77
N THR A 299 -4.86 21.61 -8.03
CA THR A 299 -5.42 20.91 -9.18
C THR A 299 -5.28 19.40 -9.04
N ALA A 300 -4.11 18.91 -8.60
CA ALA A 300 -3.89 17.47 -8.36
C ALA A 300 -4.90 16.91 -7.36
N TYR A 301 -5.13 17.58 -6.23
CA TYR A 301 -6.10 17.17 -5.21
C TYR A 301 -7.56 17.23 -5.68
N GLN A 302 -7.88 18.00 -6.70
CA GLN A 302 -9.21 18.10 -7.29
C GLN A 302 -9.47 17.11 -8.43
N THR A 303 -8.42 16.70 -9.15
CA THR A 303 -8.56 15.97 -10.41
C THR A 303 -8.03 14.54 -10.40
N LEU A 304 -7.02 14.25 -9.58
CA LEU A 304 -6.48 12.90 -9.50
C LEU A 304 -7.46 11.94 -8.82
N LYS A 305 -7.56 10.75 -9.38
CA LYS A 305 -8.29 9.66 -8.75
C LYS A 305 -7.52 9.13 -7.54
N THR A 306 -8.19 8.91 -6.43
CA THR A 306 -7.69 8.11 -5.31
C THR A 306 -8.07 6.65 -5.52
N PHE A 307 -7.41 5.74 -4.80
CA PHE A 307 -7.99 4.40 -4.65
C PHE A 307 -9.39 4.51 -4.09
N PRO A 308 -10.35 3.70 -4.55
CA PRO A 308 -11.69 3.67 -3.96
C PRO A 308 -11.59 3.46 -2.45
N SER A 309 -12.50 4.05 -1.68
CA SER A 309 -12.67 3.61 -0.30
C SER A 309 -13.06 2.15 -0.29
N LEU A 310 -12.66 1.40 0.72
CA LEU A 310 -12.92 -0.03 0.74
C LEU A 310 -13.59 -0.51 2.03
N ILE A 311 -14.27 -1.62 1.90
CA ILE A 311 -14.60 -2.52 2.99
C ILE A 311 -13.48 -3.55 3.07
N TYR A 312 -12.94 -3.73 4.26
CA TYR A 312 -12.05 -4.85 4.55
C TYR A 312 -12.83 -5.91 5.33
N PHE A 313 -13.19 -6.97 4.63
CA PHE A 313 -13.85 -8.12 5.22
C PHE A 313 -12.80 -9.09 5.75
N SER A 314 -13.04 -9.68 6.91
CA SER A 314 -12.29 -10.80 7.45
C SER A 314 -13.21 -11.82 8.11
N ALA A 315 -12.85 -13.08 7.99
CA ALA A 315 -13.56 -14.20 8.59
C ALA A 315 -12.58 -15.24 9.12
N GLY A 316 -12.84 -15.73 10.33
CA GLY A 316 -12.21 -16.92 10.88
C GLY A 316 -13.05 -18.14 10.56
N ILE A 317 -12.47 -19.13 9.89
CA ILE A 317 -13.16 -20.34 9.48
C ILE A 317 -12.53 -21.56 10.15
N ASP A 318 -13.34 -22.37 10.83
CA ASP A 318 -12.94 -23.64 11.43
C ASP A 318 -12.73 -24.74 10.37
N ARG A 319 -11.74 -24.48 9.48
CA ARG A 319 -11.36 -25.37 8.36
C ARG A 319 -9.94 -25.01 7.91
N SER A 320 -9.14 -26.04 7.54
CA SER A 320 -7.75 -25.87 7.08
C SER A 320 -7.61 -25.47 5.62
N PHE A 321 -8.62 -25.67 4.77
CA PHE A 321 -8.58 -25.45 3.32
C PHE A 321 -7.41 -26.16 2.63
N GLU A 322 -7.18 -27.42 2.93
CA GLU A 322 -6.10 -28.23 2.35
C GLU A 322 -6.24 -28.44 0.84
N GLU A 323 -7.46 -28.33 0.30
CA GLU A 323 -7.73 -28.39 -1.13
C GLU A 323 -7.31 -27.15 -1.91
N ILE A 324 -7.06 -26.03 -1.23
CA ILE A 324 -6.54 -24.80 -1.84
C ILE A 324 -5.03 -24.86 -1.85
N ASN A 325 -4.44 -24.70 -3.01
CA ASN A 325 -3.00 -24.62 -3.13
C ASN A 325 -2.47 -23.40 -2.32
N PRO A 326 -1.66 -23.60 -1.27
CA PRO A 326 -1.14 -22.49 -0.45
C PRO A 326 -0.20 -21.56 -1.20
N SER A 327 0.20 -21.94 -2.41
CA SER A 327 1.03 -21.10 -3.29
C SER A 327 0.23 -20.10 -4.14
N ILE A 328 -1.07 -19.95 -3.91
CA ILE A 328 -1.92 -18.95 -4.58
C ILE A 328 -2.17 -17.80 -3.60
N MET A 329 -1.84 -16.57 -4.02
CA MET A 329 -2.05 -15.40 -3.16
C MET A 329 -3.53 -15.04 -3.00
N GLY A 330 -4.32 -15.11 -4.08
CA GLY A 330 -5.74 -14.80 -4.05
C GLY A 330 -6.55 -15.58 -5.06
N VAL A 331 -7.82 -15.87 -4.71
CA VAL A 331 -8.79 -16.55 -5.58
C VAL A 331 -9.92 -15.58 -5.88
N ASN A 332 -10.08 -15.22 -7.16
CA ASN A 332 -11.15 -14.38 -7.65
C ASN A 332 -12.32 -15.24 -8.10
N ILE A 333 -13.41 -15.21 -7.35
CA ILE A 333 -14.60 -16.05 -7.59
C ILE A 333 -15.83 -15.21 -7.91
N PRO A 334 -16.76 -15.72 -8.75
CA PRO A 334 -18.04 -15.07 -9.00
C PRO A 334 -18.91 -15.09 -7.74
N LEU A 335 -19.69 -14.05 -7.53
CA LEU A 335 -20.73 -14.00 -6.52
C LEU A 335 -21.99 -14.73 -7.03
N THR A 336 -22.73 -15.36 -6.12
CA THR A 336 -24.02 -16.00 -6.43
C THR A 336 -25.08 -15.00 -6.90
N GLN A 337 -24.98 -13.78 -6.38
CA GLN A 337 -25.76 -12.62 -6.79
C GLN A 337 -24.86 -11.38 -6.74
N SER A 338 -25.07 -10.42 -7.63
CA SER A 338 -24.30 -9.18 -7.61
C SER A 338 -24.49 -8.44 -6.29
N LEU A 339 -23.37 -7.98 -5.73
CA LEU A 339 -23.33 -7.26 -4.46
C LEU A 339 -23.20 -5.75 -4.73
N LYS A 340 -24.26 -5.01 -4.51
CA LYS A 340 -24.24 -3.54 -4.58
C LYS A 340 -23.84 -2.98 -3.22
N VAL A 341 -22.82 -2.09 -3.22
CA VAL A 341 -22.36 -1.37 -2.02
C VAL A 341 -22.07 0.09 -2.40
N GLY A 342 -22.94 0.98 -1.97
CA GLY A 342 -22.90 2.38 -2.42
C GLY A 342 -23.09 2.47 -3.95
N ASN A 343 -22.16 3.13 -4.62
CA ASN A 343 -22.17 3.29 -6.08
C ASN A 343 -21.49 2.14 -6.83
N TYR A 344 -20.94 1.15 -6.12
CA TYR A 344 -20.24 0.01 -6.71
C TYR A 344 -21.14 -1.21 -6.78
N THR A 345 -21.01 -1.96 -7.86
CA THR A 345 -21.67 -3.27 -8.04
C THR A 345 -20.59 -4.31 -8.34
N HIS A 346 -20.52 -5.31 -7.49
CA HIS A 346 -19.56 -6.40 -7.59
C HIS A 346 -20.25 -7.67 -8.07
N GLU A 347 -19.74 -8.24 -9.14
CA GLU A 347 -20.15 -9.56 -9.63
C GLU A 347 -19.18 -10.67 -9.19
N ARG A 348 -18.01 -10.25 -8.71
CA ARG A 348 -16.88 -11.10 -8.32
C ARG A 348 -16.13 -10.47 -7.15
N ILE A 349 -15.48 -11.32 -6.36
CA ILE A 349 -14.60 -10.87 -5.26
C ILE A 349 -13.33 -11.72 -5.25
N THR A 350 -12.21 -11.07 -4.95
CA THR A 350 -10.93 -11.75 -4.67
C THR A 350 -10.82 -12.00 -3.17
N PHE A 351 -10.71 -13.27 -2.79
CA PHE A 351 -10.44 -13.69 -1.43
C PHE A 351 -8.98 -14.09 -1.26
N GLN A 352 -8.36 -13.64 -0.18
CA GLN A 352 -7.08 -14.16 0.31
C GLN A 352 -7.38 -15.24 1.36
N ILE A 353 -6.85 -16.44 1.15
CA ILE A 353 -7.02 -17.58 2.03
C ILE A 353 -5.68 -17.90 2.66
N TYR A 354 -5.52 -17.59 3.94
CA TYR A 354 -4.22 -17.65 4.65
C TYR A 354 -3.91 -19.06 5.19
N ASN A 355 -4.19 -20.10 4.39
CA ASN A 355 -3.87 -21.49 4.74
C ASN A 355 -2.34 -21.79 4.73
N PHE A 356 -1.53 -20.86 4.25
CA PHE A 356 -0.07 -20.90 4.23
C PHE A 356 0.60 -20.23 5.43
N ASP A 357 -0.13 -19.41 6.19
CA ASP A 357 0.41 -18.72 7.37
C ASP A 357 -0.26 -19.21 8.66
N PRO A 358 0.36 -20.20 9.35
CA PRO A 358 -0.20 -20.77 10.57
C PRO A 358 -0.19 -19.81 11.77
N THR A 359 0.41 -18.62 11.64
CA THR A 359 0.47 -17.65 12.73
C THR A 359 -0.77 -16.77 12.82
N LEU A 360 -1.62 -16.78 11.79
CA LEU A 360 -2.81 -15.92 11.72
C LEU A 360 -4.08 -16.58 12.25
N ALA A 361 -4.07 -17.89 12.49
CA ALA A 361 -5.25 -18.63 12.95
C ALA A 361 -4.87 -19.73 13.95
N PRO A 362 -5.80 -20.17 14.80
CA PRO A 362 -5.61 -21.36 15.61
C PRO A 362 -5.38 -22.60 14.73
N LYS A 363 -4.71 -23.60 15.28
CA LYS A 363 -4.38 -24.84 14.56
C LYS A 363 -5.62 -25.49 13.91
N GLY A 364 -5.53 -25.80 12.62
CA GLY A 364 -6.61 -26.43 11.83
C GLY A 364 -7.67 -25.46 11.34
N LYS A 365 -7.48 -24.16 11.60
CA LYS A 365 -8.38 -23.08 11.18
C LYS A 365 -7.68 -22.13 10.18
N THR A 366 -8.46 -21.30 9.51
CA THR A 366 -7.92 -20.40 8.48
C THR A 366 -8.57 -19.02 8.58
N LEU A 367 -7.73 -17.98 8.50
CA LEU A 367 -8.18 -16.61 8.24
C LEU A 367 -8.46 -16.43 6.75
N ILE A 368 -9.58 -15.81 6.42
CA ILE A 368 -9.91 -15.37 5.05
C ILE A 368 -10.15 -13.87 5.09
N THR A 369 -9.66 -13.14 4.08
CA THR A 369 -9.93 -11.71 3.91
C THR A 369 -10.39 -11.40 2.49
N ALA A 370 -11.07 -10.26 2.33
CA ALA A 370 -11.43 -9.70 1.03
C ALA A 370 -11.51 -8.18 1.10
N MET A 371 -11.18 -7.54 0.00
CA MET A 371 -11.34 -6.11 -0.21
C MET A 371 -12.51 -5.87 -1.16
N VAL A 372 -13.45 -4.99 -0.76
CA VAL A 372 -14.65 -4.67 -1.54
C VAL A 372 -14.71 -3.16 -1.71
N ASP A 373 -14.59 -2.69 -2.95
CA ASP A 373 -14.64 -1.27 -3.27
C ASP A 373 -16.02 -0.67 -2.90
N THR A 374 -15.97 0.54 -2.40
CA THR A 374 -17.17 1.31 -2.00
C THR A 374 -16.88 2.80 -2.04
N ASP A 375 -17.84 3.62 -1.64
CA ASP A 375 -17.67 5.07 -1.48
C ASP A 375 -17.85 5.51 -0.02
N TYR A 376 -17.11 6.53 0.37
CA TYR A 376 -17.10 7.05 1.73
C TYR A 376 -18.46 7.69 2.11
N GLU A 377 -19.08 8.45 1.19
CA GLU A 377 -20.31 9.21 1.50
C GLU A 377 -21.49 8.27 1.78
N PHE A 378 -21.56 7.13 1.10
CA PHE A 378 -22.55 6.10 1.41
C PHE A 378 -22.42 5.63 2.87
N TRP A 379 -21.22 5.28 3.31
CA TRP A 379 -20.98 4.78 4.67
C TRP A 379 -21.15 5.87 5.73
N LYS A 380 -20.78 7.10 5.41
CA LYS A 380 -21.01 8.26 6.27
C LYS A 380 -22.51 8.49 6.48
N SER A 381 -23.31 8.48 5.41
CA SER A 381 -24.74 8.59 5.48
C SER A 381 -25.39 7.52 6.36
N LEU A 382 -24.99 6.25 6.19
CA LEU A 382 -25.49 5.16 7.05
C LEU A 382 -25.10 5.33 8.52
N TYR A 383 -23.86 5.78 8.78
CA TYR A 383 -23.37 6.03 10.13
C TYR A 383 -24.16 7.15 10.83
N GLU A 384 -24.46 8.23 10.10
CA GLU A 384 -25.25 9.38 10.56
C GLU A 384 -26.72 9.01 10.80
N GLN A 385 -27.30 8.08 10.03
CA GLN A 385 -28.67 7.57 10.21
C GLN A 385 -28.80 6.69 11.47
N GLY A 386 -27.71 6.15 11.99
CA GLY A 386 -27.66 5.43 13.25
C GLY A 386 -26.97 4.07 13.21
N GLN A 387 -26.51 3.64 14.37
CA GLN A 387 -25.68 2.44 14.53
C GLN A 387 -26.39 1.15 14.09
N GLU A 388 -27.71 1.08 14.18
CA GLU A 388 -28.46 -0.13 13.78
C GLU A 388 -28.45 -0.31 12.26
N ILE A 389 -28.71 0.77 11.49
CA ILE A 389 -28.71 0.77 10.02
C ILE A 389 -27.30 0.45 9.52
N TYR A 390 -26.30 1.12 10.09
CA TYR A 390 -24.89 0.88 9.77
C TYR A 390 -24.47 -0.57 10.02
N ARG A 391 -24.90 -1.17 11.14
CA ARG A 391 -24.58 -2.57 11.48
C ARG A 391 -25.29 -3.55 10.55
N LYS A 392 -26.56 -3.30 10.21
CA LYS A 392 -27.31 -4.17 9.28
C LYS A 392 -26.66 -4.24 7.91
N GLU A 393 -26.14 -3.12 7.39
CA GLU A 393 -25.47 -3.11 6.10
C GLU A 393 -24.13 -3.86 6.15
N ARG A 394 -23.32 -3.68 7.20
CA ARG A 394 -22.10 -4.49 7.41
C ARG A 394 -22.40 -5.98 7.46
N GLN A 395 -23.48 -6.37 8.15
CA GLN A 395 -23.90 -7.77 8.25
C GLN A 395 -24.34 -8.32 6.89
N ARG A 396 -25.17 -7.59 6.14
CA ARG A 396 -25.63 -7.97 4.80
C ARG A 396 -24.45 -8.27 3.87
N ILE A 397 -23.40 -7.45 3.90
CA ILE A 397 -22.20 -7.65 3.08
C ILE A 397 -21.45 -8.88 3.56
N SER A 398 -21.24 -9.03 4.86
CA SER A 398 -20.58 -10.23 5.42
C SER A 398 -21.30 -11.50 5.02
N GLU A 399 -22.63 -11.53 5.09
CA GLU A 399 -23.45 -12.69 4.69
C GLU A 399 -23.28 -13.01 3.20
N ALA A 400 -23.31 -12.01 2.32
CA ALA A 400 -23.11 -12.19 0.89
C ALA A 400 -21.72 -12.78 0.55
N LEU A 401 -20.68 -12.34 1.27
CA LEU A 401 -19.31 -12.86 1.08
C LEU A 401 -19.17 -14.30 1.62
N ILE A 402 -19.81 -14.62 2.76
CA ILE A 402 -19.87 -15.99 3.27
C ILE A 402 -20.67 -16.89 2.33
N ASP A 403 -21.75 -16.37 1.71
CA ASP A 403 -22.52 -17.11 0.71
C ASP A 403 -21.69 -17.45 -0.53
N ALA A 404 -20.85 -16.54 -0.99
CA ALA A 404 -19.91 -16.78 -2.08
C ALA A 404 -18.88 -17.85 -1.73
N LEU A 405 -18.30 -17.79 -0.53
CA LEU A 405 -17.37 -18.81 -0.04
C LEU A 405 -18.07 -20.19 0.09
N GLN A 406 -19.32 -20.20 0.60
CA GLN A 406 -20.12 -21.42 0.73
C GLN A 406 -20.42 -22.04 -0.65
N ALA A 407 -20.76 -21.23 -1.65
CA ALA A 407 -21.05 -21.69 -3.01
C ALA A 407 -19.79 -22.28 -3.68
N GLN A 408 -18.62 -21.64 -3.45
CA GLN A 408 -17.37 -22.07 -4.08
C GLN A 408 -16.74 -23.29 -3.42
N PHE A 409 -16.73 -23.33 -2.07
CA PHE A 409 -15.95 -24.33 -1.32
C PHE A 409 -16.82 -25.32 -0.53
N GLY A 410 -18.12 -25.07 -0.41
CA GLY A 410 -19.01 -25.88 0.43
C GLY A 410 -18.65 -25.85 1.91
N ASN A 411 -19.60 -26.22 2.76
CA ASN A 411 -19.39 -26.43 4.21
C ASN A 411 -18.64 -25.28 4.92
N ILE A 412 -19.04 -24.02 4.66
CA ILE A 412 -18.46 -22.82 5.26
C ILE A 412 -19.38 -22.27 6.35
N LYS A 413 -20.68 -22.06 6.07
CA LYS A 413 -21.61 -21.35 6.98
C LYS A 413 -21.60 -21.85 8.42
N ASN A 414 -21.54 -23.16 8.61
CA ASN A 414 -21.54 -23.78 9.95
C ASN A 414 -20.16 -23.82 10.61
N LYS A 415 -19.14 -23.26 9.97
CA LYS A 415 -17.74 -23.24 10.41
C LYS A 415 -17.20 -21.82 10.58
N VAL A 416 -18.04 -20.82 10.49
CA VAL A 416 -17.65 -19.43 10.73
C VAL A 416 -17.52 -19.20 12.22
N ASP A 417 -16.30 -18.95 12.71
CA ASP A 417 -16.07 -18.54 14.09
C ASP A 417 -16.40 -17.06 14.29
N PHE A 418 -16.00 -16.20 13.35
CA PHE A 418 -16.36 -14.79 13.36
C PHE A 418 -16.36 -14.20 11.94
N THR A 419 -17.03 -13.08 11.79
CA THR A 419 -16.84 -12.13 10.67
C THR A 419 -16.57 -10.74 11.24
N ASP A 420 -15.68 -9.99 10.59
CA ASP A 420 -15.45 -8.58 10.88
C ASP A 420 -15.38 -7.79 9.57
N THR A 421 -15.95 -6.59 9.60
CA THR A 421 -16.09 -5.74 8.42
C THR A 421 -15.68 -4.33 8.78
N ALA A 422 -14.44 -3.95 8.48
CA ALA A 422 -13.99 -2.58 8.57
C ALA A 422 -14.50 -1.79 7.35
N THR A 423 -15.04 -0.59 7.58
CA THR A 423 -15.62 0.27 6.56
C THR A 423 -14.77 1.53 6.38
N PRO A 424 -15.02 2.39 5.40
CA PRO A 424 -14.34 3.67 5.28
C PRO A 424 -14.43 4.55 6.54
N ILE A 425 -15.50 4.44 7.32
CA ILE A 425 -15.62 5.13 8.62
C ILE A 425 -14.62 4.56 9.64
N THR A 426 -14.40 3.25 9.64
CA THR A 426 -13.39 2.60 10.47
C THR A 426 -11.98 3.12 10.11
N TYR A 427 -11.65 3.17 8.82
CA TYR A 427 -10.37 3.69 8.34
C TYR A 427 -10.17 5.16 8.74
N LYS A 428 -11.17 6.02 8.50
CA LYS A 428 -11.10 7.43 8.90
C LYS A 428 -10.86 7.61 10.40
N ASN A 429 -11.60 6.87 11.22
CA ASN A 429 -11.49 6.97 12.68
C ASN A 429 -10.13 6.44 13.18
N TRP A 430 -9.58 5.43 12.53
CA TRP A 430 -8.31 4.83 12.90
C TRP A 430 -7.09 5.62 12.43
N THR A 431 -7.11 6.13 11.21
CA THR A 431 -5.94 6.73 10.54
C THR A 431 -6.04 8.24 10.36
N GLY A 432 -7.23 8.82 10.45
CA GLY A 432 -7.47 10.22 10.09
C GLY A 432 -7.51 10.49 8.58
N ASN A 433 -7.32 9.48 7.73
CA ASN A 433 -7.24 9.66 6.28
C ASN A 433 -8.52 10.21 5.69
N HIS A 434 -8.35 11.16 4.76
CA HIS A 434 -9.44 11.78 4.03
C HIS A 434 -10.30 10.72 3.32
N ASN A 435 -11.62 10.80 3.51
CA ASN A 435 -12.59 9.84 2.98
C ASN A 435 -12.30 8.38 3.31
N GLY A 436 -11.61 8.11 4.44
CA GLY A 436 -11.23 6.75 4.83
C GLY A 436 -10.32 6.05 3.81
N SER A 437 -9.55 6.82 3.03
CA SER A 437 -8.61 6.29 2.04
C SER A 437 -7.58 5.37 2.69
N TYR A 438 -7.28 4.26 2.02
CA TYR A 438 -6.26 3.32 2.50
C TYR A 438 -4.91 3.46 1.79
N GLU A 439 -4.87 4.01 0.56
CA GLU A 439 -3.64 4.12 -0.24
C GLU A 439 -3.40 5.47 -0.93
N GLY A 440 -4.22 6.45 -0.87
CA GLY A 440 -4.00 7.74 -1.53
C GLY A 440 -4.24 7.69 -3.06
N TRP A 441 -3.29 8.14 -3.87
CA TRP A 441 -3.48 8.32 -5.31
C TRP A 441 -3.42 7.03 -6.10
N LEU A 442 -4.46 6.75 -6.89
CA LEU A 442 -4.47 5.66 -7.86
C LEU A 442 -3.43 5.96 -8.97
N PRO A 443 -2.50 5.05 -9.27
CA PRO A 443 -1.47 5.28 -10.29
C PRO A 443 -2.03 5.10 -11.70
N THR A 444 -2.93 6.00 -12.11
CA THR A 444 -3.47 6.05 -13.47
C THR A 444 -2.45 6.63 -14.45
N PRO A 445 -2.63 6.46 -15.78
CA PRO A 445 -1.80 7.13 -16.78
C PRO A 445 -1.70 8.66 -16.61
N GLU A 446 -2.75 9.30 -16.10
CA GLU A 446 -2.77 10.73 -15.80
C GLU A 446 -1.93 11.07 -14.56
N ALA A 447 -2.06 10.28 -13.50
CA ALA A 447 -1.32 10.46 -12.25
C ALA A 447 0.20 10.32 -12.47
N ALA A 448 0.62 9.45 -13.38
CA ALA A 448 2.03 9.23 -13.72
C ALA A 448 2.73 10.47 -14.29
N LYS A 449 1.98 11.46 -14.80
CA LYS A 449 2.51 12.71 -15.35
C LYS A 449 2.73 13.78 -14.28
N LEU A 450 2.30 13.55 -13.05
CA LEU A 450 2.33 14.54 -11.98
C LEU A 450 3.38 14.20 -10.92
N LYS A 451 4.18 15.20 -10.57
CA LYS A 451 5.08 15.15 -9.41
C LYS A 451 4.41 15.95 -8.29
N LEU A 452 4.10 15.27 -7.20
CA LEU A 452 3.56 15.88 -6.00
C LEU A 452 4.70 16.39 -5.11
N PRO A 453 4.52 17.51 -4.41
CA PRO A 453 5.59 18.10 -3.64
C PRO A 453 5.82 17.34 -2.32
N THR A 454 7.08 17.11 -1.99
CA THR A 454 7.53 16.67 -0.66
C THR A 454 7.83 17.87 0.26
N HIS A 455 8.07 19.03 -0.33
CA HIS A 455 8.27 20.32 0.35
C HIS A 455 7.62 21.44 -0.46
N PHE A 456 7.27 22.55 0.18
CA PHE A 456 6.47 23.61 -0.42
C PHE A 456 7.29 24.89 -0.61
N LYS A 457 7.11 25.54 -1.78
CA LYS A 457 7.79 26.81 -2.07
C LYS A 457 7.39 27.89 -1.05
N GLY A 458 8.38 28.53 -0.46
CA GLY A 458 8.15 29.57 0.55
C GLY A 458 7.90 29.05 1.97
N LEU A 459 7.95 27.72 2.20
CA LEU A 459 7.87 27.13 3.52
C LEU A 459 9.14 26.30 3.80
N ASN A 460 9.90 26.70 4.79
CA ASN A 460 11.12 26.02 5.20
C ASN A 460 10.84 25.08 6.40
N ASN A 461 11.73 24.11 6.59
CA ASN A 461 11.74 23.16 7.71
C ASN A 461 10.48 22.28 7.83
N PHE A 462 9.71 22.16 6.74
CA PHE A 462 8.56 21.30 6.64
C PHE A 462 8.68 20.34 5.43
N TYR A 463 8.41 19.05 5.66
CA TYR A 463 8.44 18.02 4.64
C TYR A 463 7.23 17.12 4.77
N MET A 464 6.71 16.63 3.65
CA MET A 464 5.70 15.58 3.59
C MET A 464 6.29 14.29 3.07
N CYS A 465 5.83 13.16 3.61
CA CYS A 465 6.10 11.82 3.13
C CYS A 465 4.84 10.95 3.17
N GLY A 466 4.91 9.75 2.62
CA GLY A 466 3.79 8.82 2.57
C GLY A 466 3.15 8.74 1.19
N HIS A 467 2.05 8.01 1.10
CA HIS A 467 1.38 7.72 -0.16
C HIS A 467 0.70 8.95 -0.82
N TRP A 468 0.66 10.09 -0.14
CA TRP A 468 0.12 11.33 -0.68
C TRP A 468 1.13 12.16 -1.49
N VAL A 469 2.42 11.81 -1.43
CA VAL A 469 3.48 12.50 -2.22
C VAL A 469 3.92 11.70 -3.44
N THR A 470 3.49 10.44 -3.55
CA THR A 470 3.84 9.56 -4.68
C THR A 470 2.62 8.74 -5.09
N PRO A 471 2.11 8.87 -6.34
CA PRO A 471 1.08 7.98 -6.86
C PRO A 471 1.54 6.52 -6.84
N GLY A 472 0.61 5.60 -6.52
CA GLY A 472 0.87 4.17 -6.49
C GLY A 472 0.60 3.51 -5.14
N GLY A 473 0.55 4.30 -4.07
CA GLY A 473 0.25 3.78 -2.73
C GLY A 473 1.20 2.69 -2.26
N GLY A 474 0.80 1.99 -1.20
CA GLY A 474 1.51 0.83 -0.69
C GLY A 474 2.72 1.14 0.19
N MET A 475 3.37 0.06 0.63
CA MET A 475 4.46 0.14 1.60
C MET A 475 5.77 0.71 1.04
N PRO A 476 6.24 0.36 -0.19
CA PRO A 476 7.52 0.88 -0.68
C PRO A 476 7.54 2.40 -0.81
N PRO A 477 6.57 3.07 -1.47
CA PRO A 477 6.52 4.54 -1.52
C PRO A 477 6.44 5.18 -0.14
N ALA A 478 5.69 4.58 0.78
CA ALA A 478 5.63 5.05 2.16
C ALA A 478 7.00 5.02 2.83
N ALA A 479 7.76 3.93 2.69
CA ALA A 479 9.06 3.77 3.31
C ALA A 479 10.12 4.70 2.69
N TYR A 480 10.28 4.70 1.35
CA TYR A 480 11.34 5.51 0.74
C TYR A 480 11.05 7.02 0.85
N SER A 481 9.79 7.47 0.79
CA SER A 481 9.49 8.90 0.97
C SER A 481 9.81 9.39 2.40
N GLY A 482 9.66 8.53 3.41
CA GLY A 482 10.12 8.81 4.77
C GLY A 482 11.64 9.01 4.82
N ARG A 483 12.43 8.11 4.24
CA ARG A 483 13.87 8.24 4.08
C ARG A 483 14.26 9.51 3.33
N ASP A 484 13.61 9.75 2.20
CA ASP A 484 13.92 10.86 1.31
C ASP A 484 13.72 12.22 1.99
N SER A 485 12.71 12.35 2.86
CA SER A 485 12.53 13.55 3.67
C SER A 485 13.75 13.85 4.56
N ILE A 486 14.37 12.81 5.12
CA ILE A 486 15.58 12.96 5.93
C ILE A 486 16.82 13.23 5.08
N GLN A 487 16.93 12.65 3.88
CA GLN A 487 17.99 13.01 2.92
C GLN A 487 17.95 14.51 2.59
N LEU A 488 16.75 15.07 2.40
CA LEU A 488 16.58 16.50 2.13
C LEU A 488 16.97 17.36 3.34
N ILE A 489 16.64 16.92 4.54
CA ILE A 489 17.07 17.61 5.80
C ILE A 489 18.59 17.55 5.94
N CYS A 490 19.22 16.38 5.72
CA CYS A 490 20.68 16.23 5.75
C CYS A 490 21.37 17.17 4.76
N ARG A 491 20.83 17.29 3.54
CA ARG A 491 21.33 18.26 2.54
C ARG A 491 21.25 19.70 3.05
N ASN A 492 20.13 20.09 3.66
CA ASN A 492 19.96 21.46 4.20
C ASN A 492 20.96 21.74 5.33
N GLU A 493 21.23 20.75 6.16
CA GLU A 493 22.20 20.83 7.26
C GLU A 493 23.66 20.64 6.79
N LYS A 494 23.87 20.32 5.51
CA LYS A 494 25.19 20.04 4.92
C LYS A 494 25.92 18.89 5.63
N ILE A 495 25.18 17.86 6.04
CA ILE A 495 25.72 16.64 6.60
C ILE A 495 25.57 15.48 5.60
N HIS A 496 26.50 14.51 5.69
CA HIS A 496 26.40 13.29 4.91
C HIS A 496 25.22 12.46 5.39
N PHE A 497 24.43 11.91 4.46
CA PHE A 497 23.36 10.99 4.79
C PHE A 497 23.91 9.57 4.94
N ASN A 498 23.65 8.94 6.08
CA ASN A 498 24.04 7.57 6.40
C ASN A 498 22.82 6.65 6.37
N THR A 499 23.02 5.42 5.92
CA THR A 499 21.99 4.38 5.84
C THR A 499 22.08 3.36 6.98
N SER A 500 23.18 3.35 7.73
CA SER A 500 23.43 2.50 8.89
C SER A 500 23.99 3.33 10.04
N GLU A 501 23.92 2.79 11.25
CA GLU A 501 24.59 3.38 12.42
C GLU A 501 26.10 3.47 12.17
N LEU A 502 26.72 4.57 12.67
CA LEU A 502 28.15 4.80 12.61
C LEU A 502 28.90 3.90 13.61
#